data_f03ff47a2bcbbce449260f8d167a3094
#
_entry.id   f03ff47a2bcbbce449260f8d167a3094
#
_cell.length_a   1.000
_cell.length_b   1.000
_cell.length_c   1.000
_cell.angle_alpha   90.00
_cell.angle_beta   90.00
_cell.angle_gamma   90.00
#
_symmetry.space_group_name_H-M   'P 1'
#
loop_
_entity.id
_entity.type
_entity.pdbx_description
1 polymer ?
#
loop_
_entity_poly.entity_id
_entity_poly.type
_entity_poly.pdbx_seq_one_letter_code
_entity_poly.pdbx_strand_id
1 'polypeptide(L)'
;MAGAGVALPQDAMAGATNPAGNFFVGDRIDLGAALFAPNRGFTADDNAGPPPAAPGDPSSIPPGTYDSRNDLFLIPHFGWNKQIDEVSSVGVLVGANGGLNTEYGTDVWRNFNNPGGTASAPTGVDFAQLFLGVPYARKLNEQHTVGVMPIVALQRYKAEGLEPFQAFSIHPDSVTNNGYDYSRGYGIRVGWLGQFTDRLAVGASAQSRLYMTEFDDYKGLFAEEGDFDVPPTVTAGLSFKVTPDLTLVADWQRIFYGEVKALGNSNSGFARLGADDGLGFGWEDINIYKLGLQWDYSPKLTLRAGVSYADKLFDNAEALFNILAPATVRTHASLGGTYQLDESNNISFAYTHAFNEKVAGQNPTFTGPQTGSVEMDQNELEVS
;
A
#
# COMPACT_ATOMS: atom_id res chain seq x y z
N MET A 1 -7.28 9.16 11.81
CA MET A 1 -7.75 10.22 10.87
C MET A 1 -7.61 9.77 9.41
N ALA A 2 -7.75 8.46 9.15
CA ALA A 2 -7.64 7.86 7.81
C ALA A 2 -6.38 8.31 7.02
N GLY A 3 -5.26 8.45 7.72
CA GLY A 3 -3.98 8.88 7.16
C GLY A 3 -3.81 10.38 6.90
N ALA A 4 -4.75 11.24 7.31
CA ALA A 4 -4.58 12.68 7.26
C ALA A 4 -3.65 13.16 8.38
N GLY A 5 -2.67 14.03 8.08
CA GLY A 5 -1.75 14.53 9.08
C GLY A 5 -0.47 15.18 8.55
N VAL A 6 -0.37 15.49 7.24
CA VAL A 6 0.84 16.11 6.65
C VAL A 6 1.19 17.45 7.29
N ALA A 7 0.18 18.17 7.82
CA ALA A 7 0.33 19.43 8.55
C ALA A 7 -0.01 19.33 10.06
N LEU A 8 -0.23 18.10 10.57
CA LEU A 8 -0.55 17.86 12.00
C LEU A 8 0.22 16.64 12.50
N PRO A 9 1.52 16.77 12.81
CA PRO A 9 2.32 15.69 13.39
C PRO A 9 1.81 15.29 14.77
N GLN A 10 1.78 13.98 15.08
CA GLN A 10 1.18 13.46 16.31
C GLN A 10 2.15 12.67 17.19
N ASP A 11 3.08 11.94 16.58
CA ASP A 11 3.99 10.99 17.22
C ASP A 11 5.32 10.88 16.47
N ALA A 12 6.23 10.01 16.91
CA ALA A 12 7.54 9.83 16.28
C ALA A 12 7.47 9.22 14.87
N MET A 13 6.31 8.67 14.47
CA MET A 13 6.08 8.19 13.11
C MET A 13 5.73 9.32 12.12
N ALA A 14 5.64 10.57 12.58
CA ALA A 14 5.31 11.74 11.74
C ALA A 14 6.18 11.83 10.47
N GLY A 15 7.45 11.42 10.54
CA GLY A 15 8.36 11.36 9.40
C GLY A 15 7.87 10.47 8.25
N ALA A 16 7.06 9.46 8.54
CA ALA A 16 6.45 8.62 7.52
C ALA A 16 5.46 9.38 6.62
N THR A 17 4.94 10.51 7.10
CA THR A 17 4.04 11.39 6.32
C THR A 17 4.77 12.66 5.89
N ASN A 18 5.46 13.33 6.83
CA ASN A 18 6.18 14.57 6.60
C ASN A 18 7.38 14.68 7.57
N PRO A 19 8.62 14.52 7.11
CA PRO A 19 9.79 14.55 8.01
C PRO A 19 9.97 15.89 8.74
N ALA A 20 9.44 17.01 8.24
CA ALA A 20 9.45 18.28 8.96
C ALA A 20 8.61 18.22 10.25
N GLY A 21 7.63 17.31 10.31
CA GLY A 21 6.76 17.10 11.47
C GLY A 21 7.51 16.59 12.72
N ASN A 22 8.63 15.89 12.53
CA ASN A 22 9.41 15.35 13.65
C ASN A 22 9.94 16.42 14.60
N PHE A 23 10.12 17.66 14.14
CA PHE A 23 10.50 18.78 15.01
C PHE A 23 9.44 19.06 16.09
N PHE A 24 8.16 18.82 15.80
CA PHE A 24 7.05 19.25 16.68
C PHE A 24 6.60 18.15 17.67
N VAL A 25 7.09 16.92 17.54
CA VAL A 25 6.65 15.82 18.40
C VAL A 25 7.48 15.65 19.67
N GLY A 26 8.59 16.39 19.80
CA GLY A 26 9.44 16.36 20.98
C GLY A 26 10.25 15.07 21.18
N ASP A 27 10.87 14.94 22.34
CA ASP A 27 11.60 13.74 22.74
C ASP A 27 10.61 12.64 23.09
N ARG A 28 10.57 11.55 22.29
CA ARG A 28 9.64 10.45 22.53
C ARG A 28 10.04 9.14 21.86
N ILE A 29 9.46 8.07 22.34
CA ILE A 29 9.50 6.73 21.75
C ILE A 29 8.05 6.27 21.61
N ASP A 30 7.72 5.76 20.43
CA ASP A 30 6.43 5.14 20.14
C ASP A 30 6.66 3.69 19.69
N LEU A 31 5.94 2.79 20.32
CA LEU A 31 5.89 1.38 20.00
C LEU A 31 4.45 0.99 19.78
N GLY A 32 4.16 0.38 18.67
CA GLY A 32 2.80 -0.05 18.40
C GLY A 32 2.74 -1.23 17.44
N ALA A 33 1.52 -1.74 17.31
CA ALA A 33 1.20 -2.77 16.35
C ALA A 33 -0.24 -2.64 15.88
N ALA A 34 -0.47 -2.98 14.61
CA ALA A 34 -1.80 -3.09 14.03
C ALA A 34 -2.14 -4.56 13.76
N LEU A 35 -3.38 -4.95 14.07
CA LEU A 35 -4.01 -6.16 13.57
C LEU A 35 -4.76 -5.77 12.30
N PHE A 36 -4.25 -6.23 11.16
CA PHE A 36 -4.79 -5.96 9.83
C PHE A 36 -5.52 -7.20 9.31
N ALA A 37 -6.80 -7.04 9.02
CA ALA A 37 -7.70 -8.11 8.58
C ALA A 37 -8.36 -7.76 7.23
N PRO A 38 -7.70 -8.05 6.11
CA PRO A 38 -8.26 -7.85 4.77
C PRO A 38 -9.03 -9.08 4.30
N ASN A 39 -10.27 -8.90 3.86
CA ASN A 39 -11.04 -9.89 3.13
C ASN A 39 -10.84 -9.66 1.64
N ARG A 40 -10.34 -10.64 0.91
CA ARG A 40 -10.00 -10.54 -0.51
C ARG A 40 -10.48 -11.75 -1.26
N GLY A 41 -11.10 -11.52 -2.40
CA GLY A 41 -11.58 -12.60 -3.23
C GLY A 41 -11.86 -12.18 -4.66
N PHE A 42 -12.20 -13.18 -5.46
CA PHE A 42 -12.67 -12.95 -6.82
C PHE A 42 -13.78 -13.97 -7.18
N THR A 43 -14.56 -13.61 -8.18
CA THR A 43 -15.54 -14.47 -8.81
C THR A 43 -15.17 -14.62 -10.28
N ALA A 44 -15.14 -15.86 -10.77
CA ALA A 44 -15.04 -16.17 -12.19
C ALA A 44 -16.41 -16.69 -12.69
N ASP A 45 -16.95 -16.05 -13.70
CA ASP A 45 -18.28 -16.40 -14.25
C ASP A 45 -18.23 -17.63 -15.15
N ASP A 46 -19.36 -18.31 -15.26
CA ASP A 46 -19.54 -19.47 -16.16
C ASP A 46 -19.93 -19.02 -17.59
N ASN A 47 -19.19 -18.07 -18.13
CA ASN A 47 -19.44 -17.53 -19.47
C ASN A 47 -18.15 -17.40 -20.28
N ALA A 48 -17.34 -18.43 -20.27
CA ALA A 48 -16.06 -18.48 -20.98
C ALA A 48 -16.20 -18.32 -22.53
N GLY A 49 -17.21 -17.60 -22.98
CA GLY A 49 -17.43 -17.15 -24.36
C GLY A 49 -18.16 -18.11 -25.28
N PRO A 50 -18.52 -17.65 -26.51
CA PRO A 50 -19.14 -18.50 -27.51
C PRO A 50 -18.16 -19.58 -27.95
N PRO A 51 -18.66 -20.72 -28.44
CA PRO A 51 -17.83 -21.82 -28.89
C PRO A 51 -16.61 -21.31 -29.70
N PRO A 52 -15.37 -21.78 -29.37
CA PRO A 52 -15.13 -23.07 -28.72
C PRO A 52 -14.91 -23.05 -27.19
N ALA A 53 -15.19 -21.97 -26.47
CA ALA A 53 -15.04 -21.95 -25.03
C ALA A 53 -16.09 -22.82 -24.34
N ALA A 54 -15.89 -24.12 -24.32
CA ALA A 54 -16.70 -25.08 -23.58
C ALA A 54 -16.25 -25.12 -22.11
N PRO A 55 -17.08 -25.62 -21.18
CA PRO A 55 -16.62 -25.92 -19.83
C PRO A 55 -15.32 -26.74 -19.89
N GLY A 56 -14.23 -26.23 -19.29
CA GLY A 56 -12.89 -26.80 -19.41
C GLY A 56 -12.02 -26.20 -20.52
N ASP A 57 -12.39 -25.06 -21.09
CA ASP A 57 -11.52 -24.29 -21.97
C ASP A 57 -10.21 -23.99 -21.27
N PRO A 58 -9.07 -24.37 -21.88
CA PRO A 58 -7.75 -24.16 -21.29
C PRO A 58 -7.37 -22.69 -21.07
N SER A 59 -8.16 -21.75 -21.58
CA SER A 59 -7.98 -20.31 -21.40
C SER A 59 -8.83 -19.70 -20.27
N SER A 60 -9.61 -20.52 -19.53
CA SER A 60 -10.54 -20.04 -18.52
C SER A 60 -10.13 -20.42 -17.08
N ILE A 61 -10.48 -19.56 -16.14
CA ILE A 61 -10.50 -19.89 -14.71
C ILE A 61 -11.76 -20.75 -14.47
N PRO A 62 -11.69 -21.85 -13.70
CA PRO A 62 -12.91 -22.60 -13.36
C PRO A 62 -13.93 -21.68 -12.70
N PRO A 63 -15.21 -21.72 -13.15
CA PRO A 63 -16.25 -20.86 -12.58
C PRO A 63 -16.41 -21.07 -11.08
N GLY A 64 -16.61 -19.97 -10.34
CA GLY A 64 -16.80 -20.01 -8.89
C GLY A 64 -16.36 -18.74 -8.20
N THR A 65 -16.57 -18.72 -6.88
CA THR A 65 -16.08 -17.67 -5.97
C THR A 65 -14.91 -18.24 -5.18
N TYR A 66 -13.87 -17.44 -5.06
CA TYR A 66 -12.60 -17.81 -4.44
C TYR A 66 -12.22 -16.75 -3.43
N ASP A 67 -12.09 -17.14 -2.16
CA ASP A 67 -11.66 -16.28 -1.07
C ASP A 67 -10.20 -16.59 -0.69
N SER A 68 -9.43 -15.55 -0.45
CA SER A 68 -8.07 -15.69 0.07
C SER A 68 -8.12 -16.15 1.51
N ARG A 69 -7.25 -17.11 1.88
CA ARG A 69 -7.14 -17.67 3.22
C ARG A 69 -6.25 -16.85 4.16
N ASN A 70 -5.40 -16.01 3.60
CA ASN A 70 -4.52 -15.14 4.38
C ASN A 70 -5.27 -13.84 4.70
N ASP A 71 -5.91 -13.79 5.86
CA ASP A 71 -6.88 -12.76 6.25
C ASP A 71 -6.53 -12.03 7.56
N LEU A 72 -5.38 -12.33 8.19
CA LEU A 72 -4.98 -11.69 9.44
C LEU A 72 -3.46 -11.51 9.52
N PHE A 73 -3.03 -10.26 9.74
CA PHE A 73 -1.62 -9.89 9.83
C PHE A 73 -1.36 -9.01 11.06
N LEU A 74 -0.22 -9.26 11.72
CA LEU A 74 0.31 -8.37 12.76
C LEU A 74 1.37 -7.47 12.14
N ILE A 75 1.18 -6.16 12.21
CA ILE A 75 2.05 -5.14 11.62
C ILE A 75 2.64 -4.28 12.73
N PRO A 76 3.86 -4.57 13.21
CA PRO A 76 4.52 -3.74 14.21
C PRO A 76 5.10 -2.47 13.61
N HIS A 77 5.18 -1.41 14.43
CA HIS A 77 5.90 -0.19 14.09
C HIS A 77 6.67 0.36 15.30
N PHE A 78 7.71 1.13 14.98
CA PHE A 78 8.58 1.77 15.97
C PHE A 78 8.93 3.18 15.50
N GLY A 79 8.85 4.16 16.40
CA GLY A 79 9.30 5.50 16.21
C GLY A 79 10.13 5.99 17.40
N TRP A 80 11.23 6.66 17.13
CA TRP A 80 12.01 7.40 18.10
C TRP A 80 12.30 8.78 17.55
N ASN A 81 12.15 9.81 18.37
CA ASN A 81 12.50 11.18 18.03
C ASN A 81 13.23 11.86 19.18
N LYS A 82 14.22 12.66 18.85
CA LYS A 82 15.06 13.39 19.78
C LYS A 82 15.30 14.83 19.29
N GLN A 83 15.02 15.81 20.13
CA GLN A 83 15.47 17.18 19.91
C GLN A 83 17.00 17.23 20.11
N ILE A 84 17.73 17.74 19.12
CA ILE A 84 19.20 17.87 19.17
C ILE A 84 19.58 19.22 19.76
N ASP A 85 18.84 20.24 19.34
CA ASP A 85 18.97 21.63 19.79
C ASP A 85 17.62 22.35 19.68
N GLU A 86 17.58 23.66 19.94
CA GLU A 86 16.36 24.49 19.94
C GLU A 86 15.65 24.55 18.55
N VAL A 87 16.33 24.17 17.49
CA VAL A 87 15.83 24.30 16.10
C VAL A 87 15.89 23.00 15.30
N SER A 88 16.42 21.91 15.87
CA SER A 88 16.65 20.67 15.12
C SER A 88 16.22 19.43 15.89
N SER A 89 15.71 18.43 15.17
CA SER A 89 15.44 17.08 15.69
C SER A 89 15.93 16.00 14.74
N VAL A 90 16.19 14.83 15.28
CA VAL A 90 16.53 13.60 14.53
C VAL A 90 15.68 12.45 15.06
N GLY A 91 15.37 11.51 14.21
CA GLY A 91 14.59 10.35 14.61
C GLY A 91 15.02 9.07 13.88
N VAL A 92 14.39 7.99 14.27
CA VAL A 92 14.40 6.70 13.58
C VAL A 92 12.98 6.19 13.56
N LEU A 93 12.54 5.71 12.42
CA LEU A 93 11.26 5.03 12.30
C LEU A 93 11.40 3.72 11.51
N VAL A 94 10.63 2.73 11.94
CA VAL A 94 10.50 1.44 11.26
C VAL A 94 9.01 1.12 11.16
N GLY A 95 8.56 0.80 9.97
CA GLY A 95 7.15 0.44 9.74
C GLY A 95 6.93 -0.21 8.39
N ALA A 96 5.87 -0.97 8.28
CA ALA A 96 5.43 -1.50 6.99
C ALA A 96 4.94 -0.35 6.10
N ASN A 97 5.26 -0.44 4.80
CA ASN A 97 4.78 0.52 3.81
C ASN A 97 3.76 -0.10 2.85
N GLY A 98 3.72 -1.42 2.75
CA GLY A 98 2.77 -2.11 1.89
C GLY A 98 2.95 -3.62 1.93
N GLY A 99 2.01 -4.30 1.31
CA GLY A 99 2.01 -5.74 1.15
C GLY A 99 0.93 -6.17 0.18
N LEU A 100 1.22 -7.24 -0.56
CA LEU A 100 0.26 -7.97 -1.37
C LEU A 100 0.30 -9.41 -0.90
N ASN A 101 -0.82 -9.92 -0.43
CA ASN A 101 -0.83 -11.27 0.09
C ASN A 101 -2.17 -11.93 -0.23
N THR A 102 -2.14 -12.95 -1.05
CA THR A 102 -3.29 -13.79 -1.38
C THR A 102 -2.89 -15.24 -1.31
N GLU A 103 -3.80 -16.09 -0.87
CA GLU A 103 -3.67 -17.53 -0.92
C GLU A 103 -5.03 -18.16 -1.24
N TYR A 104 -5.20 -18.60 -2.47
CA TYR A 104 -6.35 -19.39 -2.86
C TYR A 104 -6.01 -20.88 -2.72
N GLY A 105 -6.77 -21.60 -1.91
CA GLY A 105 -6.47 -22.99 -1.57
C GLY A 105 -6.65 -24.00 -2.73
N THR A 106 -6.70 -23.54 -3.96
CA THR A 106 -6.87 -24.35 -5.17
C THR A 106 -5.93 -23.86 -6.27
N ASP A 107 -5.75 -24.68 -7.28
CA ASP A 107 -5.05 -24.39 -8.52
C ASP A 107 -5.95 -23.53 -9.45
N VAL A 108 -6.02 -22.23 -9.19
CA VAL A 108 -6.87 -21.27 -9.91
C VAL A 108 -6.67 -21.35 -11.41
N TRP A 109 -5.43 -21.54 -11.85
CA TRP A 109 -5.04 -21.53 -13.27
C TRP A 109 -4.99 -22.91 -13.92
N ARG A 110 -5.58 -23.96 -13.31
CA ARG A 110 -5.48 -25.34 -13.80
C ARG A 110 -5.92 -25.57 -15.24
N ASN A 111 -6.83 -24.75 -15.73
CA ASN A 111 -7.32 -24.81 -17.12
C ASN A 111 -6.51 -23.95 -18.08
N PHE A 112 -5.68 -23.04 -17.54
CA PHE A 112 -4.98 -22.07 -18.36
C PHE A 112 -3.82 -22.70 -19.10
N ASN A 113 -3.82 -22.55 -20.44
CA ASN A 113 -2.77 -23.02 -21.35
C ASN A 113 -2.35 -24.49 -21.22
N ASN A 114 -3.12 -25.32 -20.49
CA ASN A 114 -2.82 -26.74 -20.38
C ASN A 114 -4.07 -27.59 -20.12
N PRO A 115 -4.60 -28.31 -21.13
CA PRO A 115 -5.75 -29.20 -20.98
C PRO A 115 -5.57 -30.36 -20.00
N GLY A 116 -4.47 -30.47 -19.31
CA GLY A 116 -4.21 -31.50 -18.31
C GLY A 116 -3.85 -30.94 -16.94
N GLY A 117 -3.84 -29.60 -16.79
CA GLY A 117 -3.54 -28.86 -15.55
C GLY A 117 -2.17 -29.17 -14.97
N THR A 118 -1.23 -28.26 -15.10
CA THR A 118 0.07 -28.32 -14.39
C THR A 118 0.16 -27.30 -13.26
N ALA A 119 -0.85 -26.43 -13.11
CA ALA A 119 -0.88 -25.48 -12.01
C ALA A 119 -0.96 -26.21 -10.66
N SER A 120 -0.13 -25.81 -9.73
CA SER A 120 -0.18 -26.34 -8.36
C SER A 120 -1.10 -25.53 -7.46
N ALA A 121 -1.45 -26.09 -6.31
CA ALA A 121 -2.13 -25.40 -5.24
C ALA A 121 -1.19 -25.28 -4.02
N PRO A 122 -1.28 -24.19 -3.26
CA PRO A 122 -2.15 -23.04 -3.43
C PRO A 122 -1.71 -22.14 -4.59
N THR A 123 -2.62 -21.26 -5.04
CA THR A 123 -2.30 -20.16 -5.94
C THR A 123 -2.29 -18.86 -5.16
N GLY A 124 -1.23 -18.07 -5.30
CA GLY A 124 -1.18 -16.78 -4.61
C GLY A 124 0.19 -16.13 -4.59
N VAL A 125 0.26 -15.01 -3.89
CA VAL A 125 1.49 -14.25 -3.67
C VAL A 125 1.63 -13.85 -2.20
N ASP A 126 2.86 -13.71 -1.74
CA ASP A 126 3.21 -13.13 -0.44
C ASP A 126 4.30 -12.07 -0.65
N PHE A 127 3.90 -10.82 -0.59
CA PHE A 127 4.78 -9.66 -0.66
C PHE A 127 4.64 -8.84 0.60
N ALA A 128 5.77 -8.49 1.21
CA ALA A 128 5.82 -7.57 2.33
C ALA A 128 6.94 -6.54 2.14
N GLN A 129 6.66 -5.30 2.53
CA GLN A 129 7.58 -4.18 2.40
C GLN A 129 7.74 -3.45 3.73
N LEU A 130 8.97 -3.25 4.14
CA LEU A 130 9.37 -2.56 5.37
C LEU A 130 10.23 -1.34 5.03
N PHE A 131 9.94 -0.20 5.68
CA PHE A 131 10.77 0.98 5.62
C PHE A 131 11.52 1.21 6.93
N LEU A 132 12.79 1.54 6.82
CA LEU A 132 13.61 2.14 7.86
C LEU A 132 13.94 3.57 7.43
N GLY A 133 13.44 4.56 8.15
CA GLY A 133 13.65 5.98 7.89
C GLY A 133 14.43 6.67 9.01
N VAL A 134 15.25 7.64 8.64
CA VAL A 134 16.00 8.49 9.60
C VAL A 134 15.64 9.95 9.32
N PRO A 135 14.51 10.45 9.86
CA PRO A 135 14.12 11.85 9.68
C PRO A 135 15.07 12.78 10.44
N TYR A 136 15.46 13.85 9.75
CA TYR A 136 16.07 15.04 10.32
C TYR A 136 15.18 16.23 9.98
N ALA A 137 14.78 17.00 11.00
CA ALA A 137 13.97 18.19 10.82
C ALA A 137 14.69 19.42 11.38
N ARG A 138 14.50 20.56 10.71
CA ARG A 138 15.07 21.84 11.12
C ARG A 138 14.09 23.00 10.95
N LYS A 139 13.87 23.72 12.03
CA LYS A 139 13.16 24.99 12.06
C LYS A 139 14.05 26.07 11.42
N LEU A 140 13.60 26.66 10.33
CA LEU A 140 14.33 27.73 9.61
C LEU A 140 14.05 29.10 10.22
N ASN A 141 12.83 29.30 10.66
CA ASN A 141 12.37 30.49 11.38
C ASN A 141 11.07 30.15 12.14
N GLU A 142 10.41 31.14 12.73
CA GLU A 142 9.21 30.92 13.54
C GLU A 142 8.04 30.29 12.77
N GLN A 143 8.02 30.43 11.44
CA GLN A 143 6.93 29.95 10.59
C GLN A 143 7.27 28.69 9.79
N HIS A 144 8.52 28.43 9.47
CA HIS A 144 8.90 27.40 8.51
C HIS A 144 9.86 26.37 9.08
N THR A 145 9.48 25.11 8.97
CA THR A 145 10.30 23.94 9.28
C THR A 145 10.45 23.08 8.03
N VAL A 146 11.63 22.55 7.79
CA VAL A 146 11.92 21.60 6.71
C VAL A 146 12.43 20.30 7.31
N GLY A 147 12.27 19.23 6.57
CA GLY A 147 12.77 17.92 6.98
C GLY A 147 13.24 17.10 5.79
N VAL A 148 14.15 16.19 6.07
CA VAL A 148 14.65 15.20 5.11
C VAL A 148 14.74 13.86 5.81
N MET A 149 14.39 12.80 5.09
CA MET A 149 14.44 11.44 5.60
C MET A 149 14.99 10.51 4.52
N PRO A 150 16.26 10.10 4.61
CA PRO A 150 16.74 8.92 3.91
C PRO A 150 15.90 7.70 4.32
N ILE A 151 15.59 6.86 3.35
CA ILE A 151 14.79 5.64 3.53
C ILE A 151 15.59 4.47 2.98
N VAL A 152 15.68 3.41 3.76
CA VAL A 152 16.06 2.07 3.30
C VAL A 152 14.78 1.23 3.27
N ALA A 153 14.52 0.59 2.14
CA ALA A 153 13.40 -0.32 1.98
C ALA A 153 13.91 -1.77 1.90
N LEU A 154 13.17 -2.66 2.53
CA LEU A 154 13.37 -4.11 2.45
C LEU A 154 12.08 -4.73 1.96
N GLN A 155 12.19 -5.62 0.97
CA GLN A 155 11.06 -6.37 0.44
C GLN A 155 11.34 -7.86 0.50
N ARG A 156 10.28 -8.65 0.66
CA ARG A 156 10.30 -10.08 0.38
C ARG A 156 9.12 -10.41 -0.53
N TYR A 157 9.33 -11.38 -1.41
CA TYR A 157 8.32 -11.82 -2.36
C TYR A 157 8.34 -13.34 -2.53
N LYS A 158 7.15 -13.92 -2.72
CA LYS A 158 6.94 -15.31 -3.11
C LYS A 158 5.67 -15.40 -3.98
N ALA A 159 5.71 -16.23 -5.03
CA ALA A 159 4.54 -16.58 -5.84
C ALA A 159 4.42 -18.10 -5.99
N GLU A 160 3.20 -18.61 -5.95
CA GLU A 160 2.88 -20.03 -6.05
C GLU A 160 1.70 -20.25 -7.02
N GLY A 161 1.72 -21.38 -7.75
CA GLY A 161 0.61 -21.79 -8.60
C GLY A 161 0.49 -21.02 -9.91
N LEU A 162 1.57 -20.43 -10.43
CA LEU A 162 1.62 -19.66 -11.66
C LEU A 162 2.32 -20.39 -12.81
N GLU A 163 2.51 -21.71 -12.73
CA GLU A 163 3.21 -22.52 -13.74
C GLU A 163 2.68 -22.32 -15.17
N PRO A 164 1.36 -22.15 -15.41
CA PRO A 164 0.86 -21.92 -16.76
C PRO A 164 1.42 -20.67 -17.43
N PHE A 165 1.87 -19.69 -16.65
CA PHE A 165 2.45 -18.45 -17.15
C PHE A 165 3.91 -18.57 -17.57
N GLN A 166 4.61 -19.65 -17.22
CA GLN A 166 6.01 -19.90 -17.61
C GLN A 166 6.19 -19.85 -19.12
N ALA A 167 5.24 -20.38 -19.91
CA ALA A 167 5.29 -20.36 -21.37
C ALA A 167 5.26 -18.93 -21.96
N PHE A 168 4.79 -17.95 -21.20
CA PHE A 168 4.68 -16.54 -21.60
C PHE A 168 5.82 -15.68 -21.05
N SER A 169 6.77 -16.27 -20.37
CA SER A 169 7.91 -15.57 -19.77
C SER A 169 9.17 -15.66 -20.64
N ILE A 170 10.03 -14.64 -20.54
CA ILE A 170 11.39 -14.71 -21.11
C ILE A 170 12.33 -15.54 -20.25
N HIS A 171 11.97 -15.74 -18.94
CA HIS A 171 12.68 -16.59 -17.99
C HIS A 171 11.71 -17.58 -17.34
N PRO A 172 11.31 -18.66 -18.03
CA PRO A 172 10.26 -19.58 -17.57
C PRO A 172 10.49 -20.18 -16.18
N ASP A 173 11.73 -20.44 -15.83
CA ASP A 173 12.10 -21.06 -14.54
C ASP A 173 12.02 -20.07 -13.37
N SER A 174 11.90 -18.77 -13.64
CA SER A 174 11.86 -17.69 -12.65
C SER A 174 10.49 -17.00 -12.59
N VAL A 175 9.41 -17.78 -12.60
CA VAL A 175 8.02 -17.24 -12.56
C VAL A 175 7.33 -17.58 -11.25
N THR A 176 7.50 -18.77 -10.72
CA THR A 176 6.68 -19.30 -9.63
C THR A 176 7.40 -20.41 -8.86
N ASN A 177 6.97 -20.65 -7.61
CA ASN A 177 7.42 -21.75 -6.75
C ASN A 177 8.92 -21.73 -6.40
N ASN A 178 9.56 -20.58 -6.44
CA ASN A 178 11.00 -20.42 -6.17
C ASN A 178 11.30 -20.08 -4.70
N GLY A 179 10.28 -20.15 -3.81
CA GLY A 179 10.42 -19.77 -2.42
C GLY A 179 10.40 -18.27 -2.21
N TYR A 180 10.94 -17.79 -1.08
CA TYR A 180 11.06 -16.35 -0.83
C TYR A 180 12.32 -15.79 -1.44
N ASP A 181 12.16 -14.72 -2.20
CA ASP A 181 13.23 -13.84 -2.66
C ASP A 181 13.17 -12.49 -1.92
N TYR A 182 14.30 -11.80 -1.84
CA TYR A 182 14.47 -10.59 -1.05
C TYR A 182 15.09 -9.48 -1.87
N SER A 183 14.52 -8.31 -1.77
CA SER A 183 14.99 -7.09 -2.39
C SER A 183 15.25 -6.01 -1.34
N ARG A 184 16.19 -5.14 -1.64
CA ARG A 184 16.52 -3.97 -0.83
C ARG A 184 16.72 -2.76 -1.72
N GLY A 185 16.36 -1.59 -1.19
CA GLY A 185 16.50 -0.36 -1.96
C GLY A 185 16.56 0.86 -1.07
N TYR A 186 16.68 2.00 -1.69
CA TYR A 186 16.80 3.27 -1.00
C TYR A 186 16.14 4.40 -1.77
N GLY A 187 15.79 5.41 -1.03
CA GLY A 187 15.25 6.66 -1.55
C GLY A 187 15.25 7.73 -0.47
N ILE A 188 14.55 8.81 -0.75
CA ILE A 188 14.52 9.96 0.14
C ILE A 188 13.11 10.54 0.19
N ARG A 189 12.72 11.00 1.38
CA ARG A 189 11.54 11.85 1.56
C ARG A 189 11.98 13.21 2.05
N VAL A 190 11.43 14.26 1.46
CA VAL A 190 11.59 15.64 1.91
C VAL A 190 10.25 16.18 2.37
N GLY A 191 10.28 17.13 3.27
CA GLY A 191 9.07 17.73 3.80
C GLY A 191 9.24 19.17 4.22
N TRP A 192 8.13 19.86 4.22
CA TRP A 192 8.00 21.22 4.70
C TRP A 192 6.73 21.36 5.53
N LEU A 193 6.79 22.15 6.59
CA LEU A 193 5.66 22.53 7.42
C LEU A 193 5.72 24.01 7.71
N GLY A 194 4.66 24.75 7.38
CA GLY A 194 4.52 26.17 7.59
C GLY A 194 3.40 26.49 8.58
N GLN A 195 3.73 27.20 9.65
CA GLN A 195 2.80 27.74 10.66
C GLN A 195 2.48 29.19 10.30
N PHE A 196 1.37 29.45 9.61
CA PHE A 196 1.03 30.79 9.12
C PHE A 196 0.32 31.65 10.15
N THR A 197 -0.44 31.02 11.03
CA THR A 197 -1.10 31.65 12.18
C THR A 197 -1.16 30.64 13.33
N ASP A 198 -1.59 31.06 14.52
CA ASP A 198 -1.85 30.16 15.65
C ASP A 198 -2.90 29.08 15.36
N ARG A 199 -3.66 29.24 14.25
CA ARG A 199 -4.75 28.34 13.85
C ARG A 199 -4.50 27.60 12.56
N LEU A 200 -3.61 28.06 11.69
CA LEU A 200 -3.40 27.50 10.35
C LEU A 200 -1.98 27.03 10.17
N ALA A 201 -1.81 25.73 9.94
CA ALA A 201 -0.59 25.17 9.41
C ALA A 201 -0.85 24.52 8.03
N VAL A 202 0.18 24.54 7.19
CA VAL A 202 0.19 23.91 5.86
C VAL A 202 1.42 23.00 5.79
N GLY A 203 1.26 21.81 5.25
CA GLY A 203 2.32 20.83 5.09
C GLY A 203 2.42 20.34 3.65
N ALA A 204 3.63 20.01 3.25
CA ALA A 204 3.90 19.32 2.00
C ALA A 204 5.06 18.35 2.16
N SER A 205 4.99 17.20 1.50
CA SER A 205 6.08 16.25 1.41
C SER A 205 6.16 15.59 0.05
N ALA A 206 7.35 15.14 -0.32
CA ALA A 206 7.58 14.37 -1.53
C ALA A 206 8.56 13.24 -1.23
N GLN A 207 8.24 12.05 -1.72
CA GLN A 207 9.11 10.88 -1.69
C GLN A 207 9.58 10.57 -3.11
N SER A 208 10.86 10.36 -3.29
CA SER A 208 11.39 9.86 -4.56
C SER A 208 10.92 8.42 -4.83
N ARG A 209 11.04 7.94 -6.06
CA ARG A 209 11.10 6.50 -6.33
C ARG A 209 12.16 5.89 -5.41
N LEU A 210 11.86 4.75 -4.77
CA LEU A 210 12.88 3.97 -4.10
C LEU A 210 13.33 2.89 -5.09
N TYR A 211 14.60 2.98 -5.45
CA TYR A 211 15.23 2.04 -6.36
C TYR A 211 15.57 0.77 -5.59
N MET A 212 14.95 -0.32 -6.00
CA MET A 212 15.11 -1.62 -5.39
C MET A 212 16.07 -2.49 -6.19
N THR A 213 16.65 -3.52 -5.57
CA THR A 213 17.31 -4.60 -6.34
C THR A 213 16.23 -5.51 -6.90
N GLU A 214 16.51 -6.11 -8.04
CA GLU A 214 15.59 -7.02 -8.71
C GLU A 214 15.33 -8.28 -7.85
N PHE A 215 14.17 -8.91 -8.06
CA PHE A 215 13.86 -10.23 -7.57
C PHE A 215 14.37 -11.29 -8.57
N ASP A 216 15.59 -11.76 -8.39
CA ASP A 216 16.26 -12.70 -9.31
C ASP A 216 15.48 -14.00 -9.52
N ASP A 217 14.89 -14.54 -8.45
CA ASP A 217 14.08 -15.76 -8.49
C ASP A 217 12.73 -15.55 -9.18
N TYR A 218 12.30 -14.29 -9.39
CA TYR A 218 11.07 -13.90 -10.05
C TYR A 218 11.27 -12.96 -11.24
N LYS A 219 12.48 -12.91 -11.81
CA LYS A 219 12.80 -12.11 -13.00
C LYS A 219 11.98 -12.46 -14.24
N GLY A 220 11.38 -13.63 -14.26
CA GLY A 220 10.47 -14.08 -15.30
C GLY A 220 9.02 -13.66 -15.07
N LEU A 221 8.68 -13.03 -13.93
CA LEU A 221 7.33 -12.62 -13.58
C LEU A 221 7.15 -11.11 -13.75
N PHE A 222 8.00 -10.32 -13.12
CA PHE A 222 7.91 -8.85 -13.14
C PHE A 222 8.62 -8.25 -14.37
N ALA A 223 8.06 -7.16 -14.90
CA ALA A 223 8.72 -6.38 -15.94
C ALA A 223 10.12 -5.93 -15.50
N GLU A 224 11.01 -5.66 -16.47
CA GLU A 224 12.39 -5.27 -16.21
C GLU A 224 13.17 -6.32 -15.38
N GLU A 225 12.94 -7.61 -15.72
CA GLU A 225 13.66 -8.76 -15.13
C GLU A 225 13.62 -8.81 -13.59
N GLY A 226 12.46 -8.52 -12.98
CA GLY A 226 12.29 -8.64 -11.54
C GLY A 226 12.27 -7.30 -10.78
N ASP A 227 12.28 -6.18 -11.49
CA ASP A 227 12.17 -4.86 -10.85
C ASP A 227 10.79 -4.67 -10.19
N PHE A 228 10.82 -4.28 -8.92
CA PHE A 228 9.62 -3.96 -8.16
C PHE A 228 9.88 -2.76 -7.24
N ASP A 229 10.19 -1.64 -7.86
CA ASP A 229 10.50 -0.39 -7.19
C ASP A 229 9.29 0.16 -6.42
N VAL A 230 9.56 1.05 -5.48
CA VAL A 230 8.50 1.77 -4.77
C VAL A 230 8.18 3.07 -5.50
N PRO A 231 6.92 3.30 -5.87
CA PRO A 231 6.55 4.48 -6.63
C PRO A 231 6.78 5.78 -5.85
N PRO A 232 7.13 6.88 -6.54
CA PRO A 232 7.23 8.19 -5.92
C PRO A 232 5.85 8.67 -5.45
N THR A 233 5.84 9.54 -4.43
CA THR A 233 4.61 10.13 -3.90
C THR A 233 4.79 11.61 -3.60
N VAL A 234 3.71 12.36 -3.72
CA VAL A 234 3.62 13.75 -3.22
C VAL A 234 2.39 13.88 -2.34
N THR A 235 2.51 14.67 -1.28
CA THR A 235 1.41 14.95 -0.34
C THR A 235 1.41 16.43 0.00
N ALA A 236 0.24 17.04 0.04
CA ALA A 236 0.04 18.40 0.51
C ALA A 236 -1.25 18.48 1.33
N GLY A 237 -1.28 19.34 2.31
CA GLY A 237 -2.47 19.50 3.14
C GLY A 237 -2.36 20.63 4.14
N LEU A 238 -3.39 20.75 4.94
CA LEU A 238 -3.50 21.79 5.96
C LEU A 238 -4.15 21.26 7.24
N SER A 239 -3.84 21.91 8.35
CA SER A 239 -4.57 21.78 9.60
C SER A 239 -5.09 23.14 10.04
N PHE A 240 -6.34 23.17 10.51
CA PHE A 240 -7.01 24.38 10.93
C PHE A 240 -7.72 24.21 12.28
N LYS A 241 -7.30 24.97 13.29
CA LYS A 241 -7.95 25.01 14.60
C LYS A 241 -9.23 25.84 14.51
N VAL A 242 -10.36 25.15 14.47
CA VAL A 242 -11.70 25.78 14.45
C VAL A 242 -12.00 26.42 15.79
N THR A 243 -11.73 25.70 16.87
CA THR A 243 -11.74 26.16 18.26
C THR A 243 -10.39 25.82 18.92
N PRO A 244 -10.11 26.27 20.17
CA PRO A 244 -8.90 25.83 20.87
C PRO A 244 -8.76 24.31 20.97
N ASP A 245 -9.88 23.58 21.04
CA ASP A 245 -9.90 22.15 21.29
C ASP A 245 -10.27 21.31 20.04
N LEU A 246 -10.58 21.96 18.90
CA LEU A 246 -11.04 21.28 17.69
C LEU A 246 -10.21 21.66 16.49
N THR A 247 -9.53 20.69 15.89
CA THR A 247 -8.70 20.84 14.68
C THR A 247 -9.27 20.02 13.53
N LEU A 248 -9.42 20.63 12.38
CA LEU A 248 -9.70 19.98 11.10
C LEU A 248 -8.42 19.80 10.32
N VAL A 249 -8.31 18.68 9.61
CA VAL A 249 -7.18 18.35 8.75
C VAL A 249 -7.69 17.94 7.37
N ALA A 250 -7.05 18.43 6.33
CA ALA A 250 -7.34 18.02 4.96
C ALA A 250 -6.04 17.79 4.20
N ASP A 251 -5.87 16.62 3.61
CA ASP A 251 -4.70 16.26 2.83
C ASP A 251 -5.13 15.77 1.44
N TRP A 252 -4.28 16.04 0.48
CA TRP A 252 -4.25 15.43 -0.84
C TRP A 252 -2.91 14.71 -1.01
N GLN A 253 -2.95 13.48 -1.54
CA GLN A 253 -1.78 12.67 -1.86
C GLN A 253 -1.92 12.14 -3.27
N ARG A 254 -0.81 12.12 -4.03
CA ARG A 254 -0.72 11.44 -5.31
C ARG A 254 0.38 10.38 -5.24
N ILE A 255 0.07 9.19 -5.73
CA ILE A 255 1.01 8.08 -5.88
C ILE A 255 1.15 7.80 -7.38
N PHE A 256 2.40 7.74 -7.85
CA PHE A 256 2.71 7.57 -9.27
C PHE A 256 3.03 6.11 -9.57
N TYR A 257 2.02 5.25 -9.54
CA TYR A 257 2.18 3.82 -9.80
C TYR A 257 2.65 3.53 -11.23
N GLY A 258 2.25 4.35 -12.21
CA GLY A 258 2.67 4.24 -13.61
C GLY A 258 4.17 4.42 -13.85
N GLU A 259 4.92 4.97 -12.89
CA GLU A 259 6.38 5.11 -12.97
C GLU A 259 7.12 3.77 -12.73
N VAL A 260 6.45 2.72 -12.23
CA VAL A 260 7.02 1.39 -11.97
C VAL A 260 6.36 0.39 -12.90
N LYS A 261 7.11 -0.16 -13.86
CA LYS A 261 6.55 -0.96 -14.95
C LYS A 261 5.85 -2.23 -14.48
N ALA A 262 6.38 -2.91 -13.46
CA ALA A 262 5.73 -4.08 -12.87
C ALA A 262 4.32 -3.77 -12.32
N LEU A 263 4.08 -2.54 -11.87
CA LEU A 263 2.78 -2.06 -11.38
C LEU A 263 1.93 -1.45 -12.51
N GLY A 264 2.50 -0.53 -13.30
CA GLY A 264 1.78 0.32 -14.23
C GLY A 264 1.57 -0.27 -15.63
N ASN A 265 2.40 -1.21 -16.09
CA ASN A 265 2.18 -1.81 -17.39
C ASN A 265 0.84 -2.55 -17.42
N SER A 266 0.12 -2.44 -18.53
CA SER A 266 -1.12 -3.19 -18.73
C SER A 266 -0.86 -4.69 -18.75
N ASN A 267 -1.80 -5.46 -18.24
CA ASN A 267 -1.80 -6.92 -18.36
C ASN A 267 -2.50 -7.38 -19.66
N SER A 268 -2.97 -6.47 -20.50
CA SER A 268 -3.55 -6.75 -21.81
C SER A 268 -2.50 -6.59 -22.91
N GLY A 269 -2.30 -7.61 -23.72
CA GLY A 269 -1.34 -7.54 -24.83
C GLY A 269 -0.53 -8.82 -25.01
N PHE A 270 0.53 -8.74 -25.80
CA PHE A 270 1.40 -9.88 -26.14
C PHE A 270 2.83 -9.72 -25.60
N ALA A 271 3.09 -8.73 -24.77
CA ALA A 271 4.38 -8.59 -24.10
C ALA A 271 4.63 -9.78 -23.18
N ARG A 272 5.87 -10.25 -23.16
CA ARG A 272 6.22 -11.41 -22.35
C ARG A 272 6.51 -10.99 -20.92
N LEU A 273 6.13 -11.79 -19.96
CA LEU A 273 6.52 -11.63 -18.57
C LEU A 273 8.06 -11.60 -18.43
N GLY A 274 8.57 -10.75 -17.57
CA GLY A 274 10.00 -10.54 -17.36
C GLY A 274 10.66 -9.56 -18.35
N ALA A 275 10.05 -9.27 -19.50
CA ALA A 275 10.60 -8.31 -20.47
C ALA A 275 10.52 -6.87 -19.96
N ASP A 276 11.31 -5.96 -20.53
CA ASP A 276 11.31 -4.53 -20.18
C ASP A 276 9.93 -3.86 -20.36
N ASP A 277 9.18 -4.29 -21.38
CA ASP A 277 7.80 -3.91 -21.64
C ASP A 277 6.78 -4.98 -21.20
N GLY A 278 7.22 -5.88 -20.32
CA GLY A 278 6.46 -7.02 -19.81
C GLY A 278 5.13 -6.62 -19.18
N LEU A 279 4.22 -7.59 -19.06
CA LEU A 279 2.93 -7.40 -18.43
C LEU A 279 3.10 -6.98 -16.95
N GLY A 280 2.23 -6.09 -16.49
CA GLY A 280 2.15 -5.61 -15.11
C GLY A 280 0.73 -5.71 -14.57
N PHE A 281 0.47 -5.05 -13.46
CA PHE A 281 -0.85 -5.05 -12.82
C PHE A 281 -1.85 -4.08 -13.44
N GLY A 282 -1.40 -3.18 -14.34
CA GLY A 282 -2.24 -2.14 -14.95
C GLY A 282 -2.66 -1.04 -13.96
N TRP A 283 -1.86 -0.79 -12.92
CA TRP A 283 -2.17 0.21 -11.90
C TRP A 283 -1.90 1.62 -12.43
N GLU A 284 -2.87 2.49 -12.23
CA GLU A 284 -2.80 3.89 -12.64
C GLU A 284 -2.27 4.78 -11.49
N ASP A 285 -1.83 5.97 -11.85
CA ASP A 285 -1.57 7.02 -10.87
C ASP A 285 -2.86 7.41 -10.17
N ILE A 286 -2.86 7.44 -8.84
CA ILE A 286 -4.06 7.75 -8.06
C ILE A 286 -3.89 9.01 -7.21
N ASN A 287 -5.01 9.73 -7.05
CA ASN A 287 -5.16 10.77 -6.04
C ASN A 287 -5.93 10.22 -4.85
N ILE A 288 -5.51 10.57 -3.65
CA ILE A 288 -6.15 10.23 -2.39
C ILE A 288 -6.48 11.52 -1.65
N TYR A 289 -7.73 11.70 -1.32
CA TYR A 289 -8.25 12.85 -0.56
C TYR A 289 -8.58 12.38 0.85
N LYS A 290 -8.10 13.10 1.86
CA LYS A 290 -8.24 12.73 3.27
C LYS A 290 -8.79 13.90 4.06
N LEU A 291 -9.76 13.61 4.93
CA LEU A 291 -10.30 14.56 5.88
C LEU A 291 -10.22 13.96 7.27
N GLY A 292 -9.71 14.75 8.21
CA GLY A 292 -9.54 14.37 9.60
C GLY A 292 -10.08 15.41 10.57
N LEU A 293 -10.44 14.92 11.73
CA LEU A 293 -10.87 15.71 12.88
C LEU A 293 -10.08 15.26 14.10
N GLN A 294 -9.49 16.19 14.83
CA GLN A 294 -8.95 15.98 16.16
C GLN A 294 -9.71 16.85 17.16
N TRP A 295 -10.16 16.22 18.25
CA TRP A 295 -10.83 16.87 19.35
C TRP A 295 -10.14 16.59 20.68
N ASP A 296 -9.52 17.62 21.26
CA ASP A 296 -8.93 17.58 22.59
C ASP A 296 -10.05 17.67 23.64
N TYR A 297 -10.73 16.52 23.84
CA TYR A 297 -11.94 16.39 24.67
C TYR A 297 -11.68 16.77 26.13
N SER A 298 -10.49 16.45 26.62
CA SER A 298 -10.03 16.80 27.97
C SER A 298 -8.51 16.87 28.02
N PRO A 299 -7.90 17.37 29.12
CA PRO A 299 -6.45 17.36 29.26
C PRO A 299 -5.78 15.97 29.16
N LYS A 300 -6.59 14.90 29.27
CA LYS A 300 -6.10 13.51 29.22
C LYS A 300 -6.58 12.73 28.00
N LEU A 301 -7.55 13.24 27.26
CA LEU A 301 -8.17 12.48 26.18
C LEU A 301 -8.29 13.31 24.90
N THR A 302 -7.61 12.89 23.87
CA THR A 302 -7.76 13.39 22.50
C THR A 302 -8.49 12.33 21.68
N LEU A 303 -9.57 12.71 21.01
CA LEU A 303 -10.33 11.85 20.10
C LEU A 303 -10.06 12.26 18.66
N ARG A 304 -10.09 11.27 17.75
CA ARG A 304 -9.83 11.49 16.34
C ARG A 304 -10.80 10.70 15.48
N ALA A 305 -11.20 11.30 14.36
CA ALA A 305 -11.98 10.64 13.32
C ALA A 305 -11.45 11.04 11.96
N GLY A 306 -11.71 10.25 10.94
CA GLY A 306 -11.33 10.62 9.59
C GLY A 306 -11.94 9.74 8.52
N VAL A 307 -11.91 10.26 7.30
CA VAL A 307 -12.31 9.55 6.09
C VAL A 307 -11.29 9.82 5.00
N SER A 308 -11.07 8.84 4.12
CA SER A 308 -10.30 9.03 2.91
C SER A 308 -10.99 8.40 1.71
N TYR A 309 -10.71 8.96 0.54
CA TYR A 309 -11.21 8.47 -0.73
C TYR A 309 -10.10 8.52 -1.78
N ALA A 310 -9.92 7.40 -2.49
CA ALA A 310 -8.92 7.25 -3.54
C ALA A 310 -9.56 7.11 -4.92
N ASP A 311 -8.84 7.52 -5.96
CA ASP A 311 -9.17 7.16 -7.33
C ASP A 311 -9.13 5.63 -7.51
N LYS A 312 -9.74 5.14 -8.58
CA LYS A 312 -9.68 3.72 -8.94
C LYS A 312 -8.25 3.37 -9.35
N LEU A 313 -7.71 2.26 -8.84
CA LEU A 313 -6.32 1.88 -9.05
C LEU A 313 -6.09 1.21 -10.42
N PHE A 314 -7.05 0.42 -10.90
CA PHE A 314 -6.97 -0.27 -12.18
C PHE A 314 -8.34 -0.38 -12.84
N ASP A 315 -8.37 -0.49 -14.15
CA ASP A 315 -9.57 -0.58 -14.95
C ASP A 315 -10.15 -2.00 -15.01
N ASN A 316 -11.38 -2.11 -15.53
CA ASN A 316 -12.10 -3.37 -15.68
C ASN A 316 -11.34 -4.38 -16.57
N ALA A 317 -10.56 -3.90 -17.53
CA ALA A 317 -9.74 -4.75 -18.40
C ALA A 317 -8.62 -5.47 -17.63
N GLU A 318 -8.15 -4.88 -16.53
CA GLU A 318 -7.03 -5.37 -15.72
C GLU A 318 -7.51 -6.24 -14.54
N ALA A 319 -8.83 -6.31 -14.27
CA ALA A 319 -9.38 -6.82 -13.01
C ALA A 319 -9.02 -8.27 -12.71
N LEU A 320 -9.13 -9.18 -13.70
CA LEU A 320 -8.90 -10.60 -13.44
C LEU A 320 -7.41 -10.98 -13.31
N PHE A 321 -6.49 -10.16 -13.79
CA PHE A 321 -5.08 -10.34 -13.48
C PHE A 321 -4.77 -9.90 -12.02
N ASN A 322 -5.52 -8.91 -11.52
CA ASN A 322 -5.42 -8.43 -10.16
C ASN A 322 -6.02 -9.37 -9.09
N ILE A 323 -6.40 -10.60 -9.43
CA ILE A 323 -6.79 -11.60 -8.42
C ILE A 323 -5.65 -11.92 -7.44
N LEU A 324 -4.39 -11.77 -7.87
CA LEU A 324 -3.21 -11.95 -7.01
C LEU A 324 -2.98 -10.74 -6.08
N ALA A 325 -3.46 -9.57 -6.48
CA ALA A 325 -3.29 -8.30 -5.77
C ALA A 325 -4.57 -7.45 -5.81
N PRO A 326 -5.70 -7.92 -5.22
CA PRO A 326 -7.02 -7.28 -5.35
C PRO A 326 -7.11 -5.99 -4.51
N ALA A 327 -6.34 -4.96 -4.89
CA ALA A 327 -6.30 -3.66 -4.22
C ALA A 327 -7.46 -2.76 -4.70
N THR A 328 -8.69 -3.18 -4.44
CA THR A 328 -9.91 -2.49 -4.95
C THR A 328 -10.43 -1.40 -4.01
N VAL A 329 -10.08 -1.42 -2.72
CA VAL A 329 -10.62 -0.49 -1.72
C VAL A 329 -10.28 0.97 -2.03
N ARG A 330 -11.30 1.84 -1.92
CA ARG A 330 -11.18 3.27 -2.23
C ARG A 330 -11.56 4.17 -1.07
N THR A 331 -12.51 3.75 -0.26
CA THR A 331 -13.07 4.56 0.84
C THR A 331 -12.69 3.94 2.18
N HIS A 332 -12.09 4.75 3.04
CA HIS A 332 -11.76 4.36 4.41
C HIS A 332 -12.43 5.30 5.40
N ALA A 333 -12.83 4.77 6.55
CA ALA A 333 -13.25 5.55 7.71
C ALA A 333 -12.47 5.08 8.93
N SER A 334 -12.04 6.01 9.78
CA SER A 334 -11.29 5.70 10.99
C SER A 334 -11.79 6.47 12.20
N LEU A 335 -11.69 5.82 13.36
CA LEU A 335 -11.90 6.40 14.67
C LEU A 335 -10.73 6.01 15.56
N GLY A 336 -10.35 6.87 16.48
CA GLY A 336 -9.28 6.58 17.43
C GLY A 336 -9.11 7.66 18.48
N GLY A 337 -8.09 7.51 19.29
CA GLY A 337 -7.78 8.50 20.32
C GLY A 337 -6.49 8.19 21.04
N THR A 338 -6.05 9.14 21.85
CA THR A 338 -4.90 9.03 22.73
C THR A 338 -5.32 9.37 24.14
N TYR A 339 -4.99 8.49 25.09
CA TYR A 339 -5.22 8.72 26.50
C TYR A 339 -3.89 8.91 27.23
N GLN A 340 -3.74 10.07 27.91
CA GLN A 340 -2.57 10.40 28.72
C GLN A 340 -2.65 9.67 30.05
N LEU A 341 -1.79 8.67 30.27
CA LEU A 341 -1.69 7.90 31.49
C LEU A 341 -1.10 8.74 32.62
N ASP A 342 0.04 9.37 32.34
CA ASP A 342 0.75 10.28 33.22
C ASP A 342 1.48 11.36 32.39
N GLU A 343 2.39 12.14 32.99
CA GLU A 343 3.10 13.23 32.32
C GLU A 343 4.04 12.76 31.18
N SER A 344 4.44 11.49 31.20
CA SER A 344 5.44 10.92 30.27
C SER A 344 4.88 9.82 29.37
N ASN A 345 3.75 9.22 29.74
CA ASN A 345 3.22 8.03 29.05
C ASN A 345 1.80 8.26 28.57
N ASN A 346 1.56 7.85 27.34
CA ASN A 346 0.21 7.79 26.77
C ASN A 346 -0.01 6.45 26.05
N ILE A 347 -1.26 6.12 25.80
CA ILE A 347 -1.67 5.01 24.97
C ILE A 347 -2.60 5.54 23.88
N SER A 348 -2.36 5.10 22.66
CA SER A 348 -3.20 5.43 21.52
C SER A 348 -3.87 4.19 20.98
N PHE A 349 -5.05 4.37 20.42
CA PHE A 349 -5.76 3.34 19.70
C PHE A 349 -6.39 3.92 18.44
N ALA A 350 -6.49 3.09 17.41
CA ALA A 350 -7.21 3.44 16.19
C ALA A 350 -7.92 2.20 15.62
N TYR A 351 -9.08 2.41 15.07
CA TYR A 351 -9.79 1.45 14.24
C TYR A 351 -10.05 2.05 12.88
N THR A 352 -9.70 1.33 11.84
CA THR A 352 -9.93 1.74 10.44
C THR A 352 -10.72 0.65 9.72
N HIS A 353 -11.75 1.07 9.00
CA HIS A 353 -12.51 0.21 8.10
C HIS A 353 -12.40 0.73 6.67
N ALA A 354 -12.00 -0.15 5.75
CA ALA A 354 -12.08 0.12 4.31
C ALA A 354 -13.31 -0.62 3.76
N PHE A 355 -14.18 0.16 3.13
CA PHE A 355 -15.44 -0.37 2.61
C PHE A 355 -15.21 -1.26 1.40
N ASN A 356 -16.02 -2.32 1.32
CA ASN A 356 -15.99 -3.24 0.18
C ASN A 356 -16.11 -2.48 -1.14
N GLU A 357 -15.20 -2.78 -2.04
CA GLU A 357 -15.23 -2.29 -3.41
C GLU A 357 -15.03 -3.48 -4.36
N LYS A 358 -15.89 -3.55 -5.36
CA LYS A 358 -15.91 -4.62 -6.36
C LYS A 358 -15.62 -4.06 -7.74
N VAL A 359 -14.60 -4.60 -8.39
CA VAL A 359 -14.25 -4.26 -9.77
C VAL A 359 -14.61 -5.44 -10.66
N ALA A 360 -15.63 -5.26 -11.51
CA ALA A 360 -15.98 -6.21 -12.53
C ALA A 360 -15.01 -6.11 -13.71
N GLY A 361 -14.71 -7.22 -14.36
CA GLY A 361 -13.80 -7.26 -15.49
C GLY A 361 -13.93 -8.52 -16.32
N GLN A 362 -13.01 -8.70 -17.22
CA GLN A 362 -12.90 -9.88 -18.07
C GLN A 362 -11.46 -10.35 -18.14
N ASN A 363 -11.25 -11.59 -18.48
CA ASN A 363 -9.92 -12.11 -18.76
C ASN A 363 -9.24 -11.29 -19.87
N PRO A 364 -7.92 -11.11 -19.81
CA PRO A 364 -7.16 -10.54 -20.92
C PRO A 364 -7.49 -11.24 -22.24
N THR A 365 -7.40 -10.51 -23.35
CA THR A 365 -7.87 -10.93 -24.67
C THR A 365 -7.33 -12.29 -25.14
N PHE A 366 -6.14 -12.67 -24.70
CA PHE A 366 -5.52 -13.95 -25.07
C PHE A 366 -5.98 -15.14 -24.20
N THR A 367 -6.75 -14.90 -23.14
CA THR A 367 -7.25 -15.96 -22.24
C THR A 367 -8.74 -16.24 -22.42
N GLY A 368 -9.40 -15.56 -23.36
CA GLY A 368 -10.81 -15.72 -23.66
C GLY A 368 -11.72 -14.66 -23.03
N PRO A 369 -13.01 -14.64 -23.40
CA PRO A 369 -13.94 -13.58 -23.00
C PRO A 369 -14.62 -13.81 -21.64
N GLN A 370 -14.06 -14.66 -20.77
CA GLN A 370 -14.63 -14.92 -19.45
C GLN A 370 -14.70 -13.63 -18.64
N THR A 371 -15.87 -13.34 -18.06
CA THR A 371 -16.06 -12.24 -17.12
C THR A 371 -15.89 -12.71 -15.68
N GLY A 372 -15.80 -11.77 -14.79
CA GLY A 372 -15.71 -12.00 -13.36
C GLY A 372 -15.54 -10.68 -12.59
N SER A 373 -15.07 -10.77 -11.37
CA SER A 373 -14.83 -9.59 -10.54
C SER A 373 -13.83 -9.89 -9.46
N VAL A 374 -13.10 -8.86 -9.03
CA VAL A 374 -12.27 -8.87 -7.81
C VAL A 374 -12.87 -7.93 -6.78
N GLU A 375 -12.75 -8.28 -5.51
CA GLU A 375 -13.28 -7.48 -4.42
C GLU A 375 -12.40 -7.54 -3.18
N MET A 376 -12.45 -6.47 -2.40
CA MET A 376 -11.74 -6.37 -1.14
C MET A 376 -12.49 -5.45 -0.18
N ASP A 377 -12.49 -5.80 1.09
CA ASP A 377 -12.69 -4.92 2.25
C ASP A 377 -11.60 -5.19 3.28
N GLN A 378 -11.45 -4.30 4.25
CA GLN A 378 -10.47 -4.52 5.31
C GLN A 378 -10.84 -3.85 6.62
N ASN A 379 -10.35 -4.45 7.71
CA ASN A 379 -10.42 -3.90 9.04
C ASN A 379 -9.02 -3.85 9.64
N GLU A 380 -8.76 -2.80 10.40
CA GLU A 380 -7.49 -2.63 11.09
C GLU A 380 -7.73 -2.09 12.50
N LEU A 381 -7.10 -2.70 13.48
CA LEU A 381 -7.07 -2.24 14.87
C LEU A 381 -5.62 -2.02 15.29
N GLU A 382 -5.28 -0.78 15.64
CA GLU A 382 -3.94 -0.37 16.04
C GLU A 382 -3.92 0.06 17.50
N VAL A 383 -2.83 -0.28 18.19
CA VAL A 383 -2.50 0.18 19.55
C VAL A 383 -1.03 0.58 19.58
N SER A 384 -0.75 1.72 20.20
CA SER A 384 0.61 2.24 20.40
C SER A 384 0.76 2.94 21.75
#